data_822ec4871aa9c3915b8043922cf90f3d
#
_entry.id   822ec4871aa9c3915b8043922cf90f3d
#
_cell.length_a   1.000
_cell.length_b   1.000
_cell.length_c   1.000
_cell.angle_alpha   90.00
_cell.angle_beta   90.00
_cell.angle_gamma   90.00
#
_symmetry.space_group_name_H-M   'P 1'
#
loop_
_entity.id
_entity.type
_entity.pdbx_description
1 polymer ?
#
loop_
_entity_poly.entity_id
_entity_poly.type
_entity_poly.pdbx_seq_one_letter_code
_entity_poly.pdbx_strand_id
1 'polypeptide(L)'
;MQTDWLKFKKYPHIGEPLTEKDLAWVVRYVTDPQNISTHKFVPLLHKVITQRKYRPESPASKNGSGKRNRTVKDPKKRHIFYASHLDSIIYSYYNSILATAYEKYLSDKGYKNVAVAYRKIPKDDTCSGNKCNIEFAYDAFRFILDNKSRELSVIVADVTSFFDNLDHKLLHQQWKKVLGVSDLPADHYKIFRNLVNYTYVDVIDLFERFKDRIIVERFKPNDTSCKELKRKRISKIKNMRYENAVAFCDKTEFFRTATDLIKADKPYASTVREKLGKDARKGIPQGTPISATLANIYMIDFDDAIYKEASSRRAYYQRYSDDLIIICDRADEKYFYDLIIRDIDAITRLEIQAGKTHIYRYDENCNGNLVGGIVMEDGNVSPNKQLEYLGFAFDGTKVRVKTSGFSKFYRNMKRAFKRGAFFAKKPHIPSDKLFEGRLYKRFTHLGAKRRLKWKQDSSNPSGFKRTTKYDWGNFISYLIKADNVMADINHDKSISAQGRKIWPKFHRLKKQAYEDIDKHKKG
;
A
#
# COMPACT_ATOMS: atom_id res chain seq x y z
N MET A 1 11.41 -14.89 23.00
CA MET A 1 10.88 -15.05 21.63
C MET A 1 10.53 -13.68 21.07
N GLN A 2 11.05 -13.36 19.90
CA GLN A 2 10.81 -12.06 19.25
C GLN A 2 9.35 -12.05 18.73
N THR A 3 8.46 -11.30 19.36
CA THR A 3 7.02 -11.24 19.04
C THR A 3 6.69 -10.15 18.01
N ASP A 4 7.56 -9.98 16.99
CA ASP A 4 7.38 -8.97 15.93
C ASP A 4 6.05 -9.09 15.17
N TRP A 5 5.48 -10.29 15.12
CA TRP A 5 4.19 -10.57 14.51
C TRP A 5 2.99 -10.08 15.33
N LEU A 6 3.14 -9.91 16.64
CA LEU A 6 2.06 -9.54 17.55
C LEU A 6 1.93 -8.02 17.65
N LYS A 7 0.82 -7.50 17.14
CA LYS A 7 0.48 -6.07 17.23
C LYS A 7 -1.01 -5.91 17.53
N PHE A 8 -1.35 -5.43 18.70
CA PHE A 8 -2.72 -5.07 19.02
C PHE A 8 -3.17 -3.86 18.20
N LYS A 9 -4.25 -4.03 17.46
CA LYS A 9 -4.80 -3.01 16.55
C LYS A 9 -6.06 -2.42 17.17
N LYS A 10 -6.30 -1.12 16.94
CA LYS A 10 -7.45 -0.38 17.49
C LYS A 10 -8.34 0.19 16.39
N TYR A 11 -8.74 -0.62 15.43
CA TYR A 11 -9.78 -0.24 14.48
C TYR A 11 -11.12 -0.85 14.87
N PRO A 12 -12.26 -0.18 14.61
CA PRO A 12 -13.57 -0.76 14.88
C PRO A 12 -13.80 -2.04 14.06
N HIS A 13 -14.20 -3.12 14.74
CA HIS A 13 -14.58 -4.39 14.14
C HIS A 13 -15.79 -5.01 14.89
N ILE A 14 -16.19 -6.22 14.52
CA ILE A 14 -17.08 -7.08 15.31
C ILE A 14 -16.26 -7.60 16.50
N GLY A 15 -16.73 -7.33 17.71
CA GLY A 15 -16.03 -7.63 18.95
C GLY A 15 -15.04 -6.56 19.38
N GLU A 16 -14.78 -6.53 20.67
CA GLU A 16 -13.89 -5.58 21.31
C GLU A 16 -12.42 -5.81 20.93
N PRO A 17 -11.58 -4.75 20.93
CA PRO A 17 -10.17 -4.89 20.64
C PRO A 17 -9.44 -5.62 21.77
N LEU A 18 -8.48 -6.45 21.39
CA LEU A 18 -7.54 -7.06 22.31
C LEU A 18 -6.54 -6.03 22.83
N THR A 19 -6.10 -6.21 24.06
CA THR A 19 -5.19 -5.30 24.79
C THR A 19 -3.93 -6.01 25.27
N GLU A 20 -3.01 -5.29 25.87
CA GLU A 20 -1.80 -5.88 26.47
C GLU A 20 -2.13 -6.86 27.61
N LYS A 21 -3.29 -6.73 28.24
CA LYS A 21 -3.77 -7.69 29.28
C LYS A 21 -4.04 -9.08 28.69
N ASP A 22 -4.38 -9.12 27.41
CA ASP A 22 -4.70 -10.36 26.70
C ASP A 22 -3.46 -11.09 26.16
N LEU A 23 -2.27 -10.51 26.32
CA LEU A 23 -1.02 -10.95 25.68
C LEU A 23 -0.73 -12.44 25.91
N ALA A 24 -0.78 -12.87 27.16
CA ALA A 24 -0.36 -14.24 27.53
C ALA A 24 -1.25 -15.32 26.92
N TRP A 25 -2.58 -15.15 27.00
CA TRP A 25 -3.50 -16.11 26.41
C TRP A 25 -3.51 -16.05 24.89
N VAL A 26 -3.40 -14.85 24.30
CA VAL A 26 -3.35 -14.68 22.84
C VAL A 26 -2.12 -15.39 22.26
N VAL A 27 -0.95 -15.22 22.88
CA VAL A 27 0.27 -15.91 22.42
C VAL A 27 0.04 -17.42 22.48
N ARG A 28 -0.37 -17.96 23.63
CA ARG A 28 -0.61 -19.39 23.81
C ARG A 28 -1.61 -19.94 22.81
N TYR A 29 -2.74 -19.22 22.60
CA TYR A 29 -3.78 -19.63 21.67
C TYR A 29 -3.32 -19.66 20.23
N VAL A 30 -2.64 -18.58 19.79
CA VAL A 30 -2.25 -18.39 18.38
C VAL A 30 -1.08 -19.30 17.95
N THR A 31 -0.21 -19.67 18.89
CA THR A 31 0.96 -20.53 18.61
C THR A 31 0.66 -22.02 18.72
N ASP A 32 -0.52 -22.39 19.19
CA ASP A 32 -0.97 -23.79 19.27
C ASP A 32 -1.71 -24.20 17.98
N PRO A 33 -1.15 -25.13 17.18
CA PRO A 33 -1.77 -25.61 15.94
C PRO A 33 -3.15 -26.24 16.15
N GLN A 34 -3.39 -26.90 17.28
CA GLN A 34 -4.69 -27.54 17.58
C GLN A 34 -5.80 -26.49 17.72
N ASN A 35 -5.52 -25.40 18.42
CA ASN A 35 -6.48 -24.30 18.55
C ASN A 35 -6.79 -23.69 17.17
N ILE A 36 -5.80 -23.55 16.30
CA ILE A 36 -6.00 -22.94 14.99
C ILE A 36 -6.74 -23.88 14.02
N SER A 37 -6.46 -25.18 14.05
CA SER A 37 -7.15 -26.15 13.21
C SER A 37 -8.67 -26.14 13.40
N THR A 38 -9.14 -25.81 14.60
CA THR A 38 -10.57 -25.75 14.97
C THR A 38 -11.11 -24.32 15.05
N HIS A 39 -10.27 -23.28 14.86
CA HIS A 39 -10.65 -21.89 15.04
C HIS A 39 -11.83 -21.47 14.14
N LYS A 40 -12.79 -20.73 14.73
CA LYS A 40 -13.93 -20.15 14.03
C LYS A 40 -13.65 -18.68 13.71
N PHE A 41 -13.30 -18.40 12.46
CA PHE A 41 -13.02 -17.03 11.99
C PHE A 41 -14.30 -16.19 11.96
N VAL A 42 -14.14 -14.92 12.31
CA VAL A 42 -15.20 -13.90 12.20
C VAL A 42 -15.23 -13.38 10.75
N PRO A 43 -16.40 -13.06 10.18
CA PRO A 43 -16.47 -12.45 8.86
C PRO A 43 -15.57 -11.22 8.74
N LEU A 44 -14.90 -11.08 7.59
CA LEU A 44 -14.08 -9.91 7.32
C LEU A 44 -14.96 -8.67 7.19
N LEU A 45 -14.45 -7.49 7.53
CA LEU A 45 -15.15 -6.25 7.22
C LEU A 45 -14.70 -5.71 5.87
N HIS A 46 -15.65 -5.50 4.99
CA HIS A 46 -15.44 -5.02 3.63
C HIS A 46 -15.64 -3.51 3.52
N LYS A 47 -14.69 -2.86 2.86
CA LYS A 47 -14.74 -1.43 2.56
C LYS A 47 -14.27 -1.14 1.14
N VAL A 48 -15.06 -0.41 0.38
CA VAL A 48 -14.67 0.06 -0.95
C VAL A 48 -13.93 1.40 -0.87
N ILE A 49 -12.71 1.44 -1.40
CA ILE A 49 -11.93 2.67 -1.56
C ILE A 49 -12.00 3.10 -3.02
N THR A 50 -12.71 4.19 -3.29
CA THR A 50 -12.86 4.74 -4.63
C THR A 50 -11.77 5.76 -4.93
N GLN A 51 -10.96 5.51 -5.94
CA GLN A 51 -9.99 6.46 -6.47
C GLN A 51 -10.55 7.14 -7.72
N ARG A 52 -10.87 8.43 -7.59
CA ARG A 52 -11.33 9.24 -8.72
C ARG A 52 -10.15 9.66 -9.58
N LYS A 53 -10.15 9.31 -10.86
CA LYS A 53 -9.20 9.79 -11.87
C LYS A 53 -9.88 10.86 -12.70
N TYR A 54 -9.35 12.09 -12.64
CA TYR A 54 -9.83 13.19 -13.47
C TYR A 54 -9.05 13.17 -14.79
N ARG A 55 -9.75 12.99 -15.90
CA ARG A 55 -9.19 13.07 -17.25
C ARG A 55 -9.80 14.25 -18.00
N PRO A 56 -9.10 14.81 -19.01
CA PRO A 56 -9.72 15.78 -19.90
C PRO A 56 -10.98 15.19 -20.51
N GLU A 57 -12.03 15.98 -20.58
CA GLU A 57 -13.31 15.57 -21.18
C GLU A 57 -13.17 15.31 -22.68
N SER A 58 -12.52 16.26 -23.37
CA SER A 58 -12.00 16.12 -24.73
C SER A 58 -10.77 17.02 -24.90
N PRO A 59 -9.93 16.83 -25.94
CA PRO A 59 -8.80 17.71 -26.22
C PRO A 59 -9.21 19.17 -26.41
N ALA A 60 -10.39 19.43 -26.94
CA ALA A 60 -10.93 20.76 -27.27
C ALA A 60 -11.73 21.40 -26.13
N SER A 61 -12.21 20.63 -25.13
CA SER A 61 -13.08 21.16 -24.06
C SER A 61 -12.29 22.02 -23.06
N LYS A 62 -12.49 23.35 -23.15
CA LYS A 62 -11.95 24.35 -22.22
C LYS A 62 -13.09 25.04 -21.46
N ASN A 63 -12.85 25.37 -20.19
CA ASN A 63 -13.76 26.22 -19.42
C ASN A 63 -13.55 27.71 -19.74
N GLY A 64 -14.44 28.60 -19.22
CA GLY A 64 -14.35 30.04 -19.44
C GLY A 64 -13.03 30.71 -18.96
N SER A 65 -12.16 29.99 -18.23
CA SER A 65 -10.80 30.43 -17.85
C SER A 65 -9.70 29.81 -18.76
N GLY A 66 -10.07 29.24 -19.90
CA GLY A 66 -9.14 28.61 -20.85
C GLY A 66 -8.52 27.28 -20.39
N LYS A 67 -8.91 26.74 -19.22
CA LYS A 67 -8.41 25.49 -18.69
C LYS A 67 -9.25 24.31 -19.24
N ARG A 68 -8.59 23.20 -19.55
CA ARG A 68 -9.27 21.97 -19.98
C ARG A 68 -10.28 21.50 -18.93
N ASN A 69 -11.50 21.23 -19.35
CA ASN A 69 -12.50 20.57 -18.52
C ASN A 69 -12.03 19.16 -18.18
N ARG A 70 -12.32 18.73 -16.95
CA ARG A 70 -11.93 17.41 -16.48
C ARG A 70 -13.12 16.70 -15.86
N THR A 71 -13.41 15.53 -16.36
CA THR A 71 -14.43 14.63 -15.82
C THR A 71 -13.82 13.47 -15.04
N VAL A 72 -14.60 12.85 -14.18
CA VAL A 72 -14.24 11.60 -13.51
C VAL A 72 -14.66 10.48 -14.42
N LYS A 73 -13.70 9.85 -15.12
CA LYS A 73 -13.96 8.63 -15.90
C LYS A 73 -13.49 7.43 -15.06
N ASP A 74 -14.31 6.41 -15.02
CA ASP A 74 -14.06 5.07 -14.49
C ASP A 74 -13.28 5.08 -13.15
N PRO A 75 -13.93 5.46 -12.05
CA PRO A 75 -13.27 5.51 -10.75
C PRO A 75 -12.83 4.10 -10.35
N LYS A 76 -11.51 3.91 -10.15
CA LYS A 76 -10.99 2.62 -9.70
C LYS A 76 -11.53 2.33 -8.30
N LYS A 77 -12.33 1.28 -8.17
CA LYS A 77 -12.80 0.75 -6.89
C LYS A 77 -11.79 -0.29 -6.41
N ARG A 78 -11.39 -0.19 -5.15
CA ARG A 78 -10.57 -1.19 -4.47
C ARG A 78 -11.36 -1.77 -3.32
N HIS A 79 -11.57 -3.06 -3.35
CA HIS A 79 -12.21 -3.82 -2.30
C HIS A 79 -11.16 -4.17 -1.24
N ILE A 80 -11.30 -3.63 -0.03
CA ILE A 80 -10.40 -3.88 1.08
C ILE A 80 -11.14 -4.64 2.15
N PHE A 81 -10.54 -5.73 2.59
CA PHE A 81 -11.06 -6.61 3.62
C PHE A 81 -10.12 -6.58 4.82
N TYR A 82 -10.65 -6.46 6.02
CA TYR A 82 -9.83 -6.51 7.23
C TYR A 82 -10.45 -7.43 8.28
N ALA A 83 -9.58 -8.16 8.94
CA ALA A 83 -9.94 -9.23 9.85
C ALA A 83 -10.25 -8.70 11.26
N SER A 84 -10.95 -9.49 12.07
CA SER A 84 -11.12 -9.24 13.50
C SER A 84 -9.78 -9.16 14.22
N HIS A 85 -9.76 -8.67 15.45
CA HIS A 85 -8.51 -8.45 16.17
C HIS A 85 -7.73 -9.76 16.36
N LEU A 86 -8.38 -10.83 16.84
CA LEU A 86 -7.74 -12.14 17.03
C LEU A 86 -7.33 -12.75 15.68
N ASP A 87 -8.25 -12.76 14.70
CA ASP A 87 -7.97 -13.31 13.36
C ASP A 87 -6.81 -12.59 12.68
N SER A 88 -6.72 -11.26 12.88
CA SER A 88 -5.59 -10.46 12.35
C SER A 88 -4.26 -10.84 12.99
N ILE A 89 -4.25 -11.23 14.27
CA ILE A 89 -3.05 -11.71 14.97
C ILE A 89 -2.70 -13.11 14.48
N ILE A 90 -3.68 -14.00 14.31
CA ILE A 90 -3.50 -15.34 13.72
C ILE A 90 -2.86 -15.21 12.33
N TYR A 91 -3.45 -14.39 11.44
CA TYR A 91 -2.85 -14.15 10.12
C TYR A 91 -1.44 -13.55 10.19
N SER A 92 -1.15 -12.69 11.18
CA SER A 92 0.19 -12.12 11.34
C SER A 92 1.22 -13.16 11.78
N TYR A 93 0.82 -14.11 12.64
CA TYR A 93 1.68 -15.22 13.07
C TYR A 93 2.01 -16.15 11.93
N TYR A 94 0.99 -16.63 11.19
CA TYR A 94 1.19 -17.49 10.04
C TYR A 94 1.92 -16.77 8.89
N ASN A 95 1.71 -15.47 8.74
CA ASN A 95 2.52 -14.65 7.84
C ASN A 95 4.00 -14.66 8.23
N SER A 96 4.33 -14.64 9.53
CA SER A 96 5.74 -14.69 9.96
C SER A 96 6.39 -16.03 9.64
N ILE A 97 5.67 -17.14 9.80
CA ILE A 97 6.13 -18.49 9.42
C ILE A 97 6.38 -18.55 7.91
N LEU A 98 5.38 -18.17 7.12
CA LEU A 98 5.47 -18.20 5.66
C LEU A 98 6.53 -17.24 5.11
N ALA A 99 6.66 -16.05 5.68
CA ALA A 99 7.70 -15.12 5.27
C ALA A 99 9.10 -15.70 5.51
N THR A 100 9.33 -16.35 6.65
CA THR A 100 10.61 -17.00 6.95
C THR A 100 10.90 -18.15 5.98
N ALA A 101 9.92 -19.01 5.71
CA ALA A 101 10.05 -20.10 4.76
C ALA A 101 10.30 -19.60 3.32
N TYR A 102 9.60 -18.52 2.93
CA TYR A 102 9.78 -17.88 1.62
C TYR A 102 11.17 -17.24 1.46
N GLU A 103 11.68 -16.53 2.50
CA GLU A 103 13.05 -15.98 2.46
C GLU A 103 14.11 -17.09 2.33
N LYS A 104 13.92 -18.22 3.03
CA LYS A 104 14.78 -19.41 2.89
C LYS A 104 14.72 -19.95 1.46
N TYR A 105 13.50 -20.15 0.92
CA TYR A 105 13.30 -20.64 -0.45
C TYR A 105 14.03 -19.77 -1.48
N LEU A 106 13.88 -18.43 -1.39
CA LEU A 106 14.59 -17.50 -2.29
C LEU A 106 16.10 -17.53 -2.12
N SER A 107 16.58 -17.74 -0.90
CA SER A 107 18.00 -17.89 -0.61
C SER A 107 18.58 -19.14 -1.28
N ASP A 108 17.91 -20.26 -1.10
CA ASP A 108 18.34 -21.57 -1.64
C ASP A 108 18.34 -21.56 -3.18
N LYS A 109 17.46 -20.76 -3.79
CA LYS A 109 17.37 -20.57 -5.25
C LYS A 109 18.28 -19.47 -5.81
N GLY A 110 18.90 -18.64 -4.97
CA GLY A 110 19.86 -17.61 -5.40
C GLY A 110 19.27 -16.31 -5.95
N TYR A 111 17.96 -16.08 -5.87
CA TYR A 111 17.33 -14.86 -6.43
C TYR A 111 16.57 -13.99 -5.41
N LYS A 112 17.24 -13.69 -4.29
CA LYS A 112 16.69 -12.84 -3.23
C LYS A 112 16.19 -11.46 -3.68
N ASN A 113 16.74 -10.90 -4.77
CA ASN A 113 16.48 -9.53 -5.21
C ASN A 113 15.41 -9.42 -6.31
N VAL A 114 14.74 -10.50 -6.66
CA VAL A 114 13.74 -10.53 -7.74
C VAL A 114 12.39 -10.01 -7.28
N ALA A 115 11.72 -10.72 -6.39
CA ALA A 115 10.44 -10.28 -5.82
C ALA A 115 10.68 -9.43 -4.57
N VAL A 116 10.58 -8.11 -4.69
CA VAL A 116 11.06 -7.20 -3.63
C VAL A 116 9.96 -6.58 -2.77
N ALA A 117 8.70 -6.58 -3.24
CA ALA A 117 7.60 -5.99 -2.49
C ALA A 117 7.26 -6.76 -1.22
N TYR A 118 6.83 -6.06 -0.17
CA TYR A 118 6.34 -6.60 1.10
C TYR A 118 7.36 -7.43 1.91
N ARG A 119 8.62 -7.39 1.55
CA ARG A 119 9.73 -8.08 2.21
C ARG A 119 10.60 -7.12 3.03
N LYS A 120 11.30 -7.66 4.03
CA LYS A 120 12.28 -6.93 4.82
C LYS A 120 13.68 -7.19 4.25
N ILE A 121 14.02 -6.53 3.15
CA ILE A 121 15.34 -6.65 2.50
C ILE A 121 16.26 -5.59 3.11
N PRO A 122 17.39 -5.97 3.76
CA PRO A 122 18.34 -5.02 4.31
C PRO A 122 18.93 -4.11 3.23
N LYS A 123 19.29 -2.87 3.60
CA LYS A 123 19.97 -1.95 2.69
C LYS A 123 21.42 -2.31 2.46
N ASP A 124 22.05 -2.73 3.53
CA ASP A 124 23.47 -3.05 3.63
C ASP A 124 23.68 -4.18 4.66
N ASP A 125 24.90 -4.67 4.75
CA ASP A 125 25.28 -5.76 5.65
C ASP A 125 25.21 -5.36 7.13
N THR A 126 25.19 -4.04 7.43
CA THR A 126 25.06 -3.52 8.80
C THR A 126 23.62 -3.53 9.31
N CYS A 127 22.65 -3.94 8.48
CA CYS A 127 21.22 -3.99 8.80
C CYS A 127 20.67 -2.64 9.33
N SER A 128 21.22 -1.51 8.88
CA SER A 128 20.82 -0.16 9.30
C SER A 128 19.39 0.23 8.90
N GLY A 129 18.65 -0.69 8.30
CA GLY A 129 17.26 -0.56 7.89
C GLY A 129 16.96 -1.32 6.61
N ASN A 130 15.68 -1.34 6.23
CA ASN A 130 15.26 -2.07 5.04
C ASN A 130 15.15 -1.16 3.81
N LYS A 131 15.41 -1.73 2.63
CA LYS A 131 15.11 -1.11 1.33
C LYS A 131 13.62 -0.77 1.24
N CYS A 132 13.28 0.26 0.50
CA CYS A 132 11.92 0.62 0.13
C CYS A 132 11.85 0.91 -1.37
N ASN A 133 10.73 1.39 -1.85
CA ASN A 133 10.55 1.70 -3.27
C ASN A 133 11.61 2.65 -3.86
N ILE A 134 12.29 3.46 -3.04
CA ILE A 134 13.36 4.36 -3.49
C ILE A 134 14.58 3.53 -3.90
N GLU A 135 15.05 2.66 -3.00
CA GLU A 135 16.22 1.82 -3.24
C GLU A 135 15.97 0.80 -4.36
N PHE A 136 14.76 0.24 -4.47
CA PHE A 136 14.42 -0.68 -5.57
C PHE A 136 14.33 0.02 -6.93
N ALA A 137 13.86 1.26 -6.98
CA ALA A 137 13.92 2.05 -8.21
C ALA A 137 15.36 2.42 -8.57
N TYR A 138 16.18 2.75 -7.56
CA TYR A 138 17.60 3.01 -7.73
C TYR A 138 18.32 1.80 -8.35
N ASP A 139 18.11 0.60 -7.82
CA ASP A 139 18.74 -0.63 -8.33
C ASP A 139 18.47 -0.79 -9.86
N ALA A 140 17.22 -0.56 -10.30
CA ALA A 140 16.85 -0.66 -11.71
C ALA A 140 17.50 0.45 -12.58
N PHE A 141 17.47 1.71 -12.12
CA PHE A 141 18.07 2.82 -12.88
C PHE A 141 19.60 2.72 -12.92
N ARG A 142 20.21 2.25 -11.84
CA ARG A 142 21.65 2.02 -11.78
C ARG A 142 22.08 0.95 -12.78
N PHE A 143 21.31 -0.16 -12.88
CA PHE A 143 21.59 -1.19 -13.89
C PHE A 143 21.59 -0.61 -15.32
N ILE A 144 20.64 0.29 -15.65
CA ILE A 144 20.61 0.93 -16.96
C ILE A 144 21.90 1.77 -17.19
N LEU A 145 22.32 2.55 -16.19
CA LEU A 145 23.51 3.40 -16.29
C LEU A 145 24.81 2.60 -16.35
N ASP A 146 24.93 1.53 -15.58
CA ASP A 146 26.11 0.66 -15.56
C ASP A 146 26.30 -0.11 -16.88
N ASN A 147 25.22 -0.23 -17.65
CA ASN A 147 25.21 -0.91 -18.95
C ASN A 147 24.96 0.06 -20.13
N LYS A 148 25.26 1.35 -19.97
CA LYS A 148 24.93 2.39 -20.96
C LYS A 148 25.58 2.20 -22.35
N SER A 149 26.70 1.46 -22.43
CA SER A 149 27.35 1.10 -23.68
C SER A 149 26.59 0.06 -24.51
N ARG A 150 25.55 -0.54 -23.92
CA ARG A 150 24.66 -1.51 -24.59
C ARG A 150 23.41 -0.77 -25.10
N GLU A 151 22.89 -1.17 -26.24
CA GLU A 151 21.55 -0.76 -26.66
C GLU A 151 20.52 -1.46 -25.79
N LEU A 152 19.89 -0.71 -24.88
CA LEU A 152 19.01 -1.29 -23.88
C LEU A 152 17.52 -1.08 -24.20
N SER A 153 16.75 -2.13 -23.91
CA SER A 153 15.28 -2.06 -23.82
C SER A 153 14.82 -2.32 -22.40
N VAL A 154 13.80 -1.56 -21.96
CA VAL A 154 13.19 -1.68 -20.65
C VAL A 154 11.71 -1.97 -20.83
N ILE A 155 11.28 -3.13 -20.38
CA ILE A 155 9.88 -3.57 -20.41
C ILE A 155 9.30 -3.39 -19.00
N VAL A 156 8.26 -2.55 -18.87
CA VAL A 156 7.50 -2.37 -17.63
C VAL A 156 6.09 -2.88 -17.85
N ALA A 157 5.64 -3.80 -17.01
CA ALA A 157 4.31 -4.40 -17.13
C ALA A 157 3.58 -4.46 -15.78
N ASP A 158 2.25 -4.50 -15.82
CA ASP A 158 1.35 -4.52 -14.65
C ASP A 158 0.40 -5.71 -14.77
N VAL A 159 0.28 -6.52 -13.74
CA VAL A 159 -0.63 -7.68 -13.71
C VAL A 159 -2.05 -7.23 -13.43
N THR A 160 -3.00 -7.71 -14.23
CA THR A 160 -4.41 -7.35 -14.13
C THR A 160 -5.06 -7.91 -12.87
N SER A 161 -5.64 -7.02 -12.03
CA SER A 161 -6.45 -7.39 -10.83
C SER A 161 -5.81 -8.51 -9.99
N PHE A 162 -4.53 -8.38 -9.69
CA PHE A 162 -3.64 -9.40 -9.14
C PHE A 162 -4.27 -10.22 -8.00
N PHE A 163 -4.68 -9.57 -6.89
CA PHE A 163 -5.25 -10.27 -5.73
C PHE A 163 -6.61 -10.94 -6.02
N ASP A 164 -7.35 -10.43 -6.98
CA ASP A 164 -8.70 -10.90 -7.31
C ASP A 164 -8.66 -12.15 -8.21
N ASN A 165 -7.52 -12.41 -8.87
CA ASN A 165 -7.37 -13.48 -9.87
C ASN A 165 -6.46 -14.64 -9.43
N LEU A 166 -5.95 -14.67 -8.21
CA LEU A 166 -5.10 -15.77 -7.72
C LEU A 166 -5.88 -17.09 -7.71
N ASP A 167 -5.43 -18.07 -8.50
CA ASP A 167 -6.03 -19.40 -8.56
C ASP A 167 -5.80 -20.16 -7.25
N HIS A 168 -6.86 -20.72 -6.69
CA HIS A 168 -6.78 -21.37 -5.37
C HIS A 168 -5.99 -22.67 -5.38
N LYS A 169 -6.06 -23.46 -6.47
CA LYS A 169 -5.30 -24.72 -6.58
C LYS A 169 -3.81 -24.44 -6.67
N LEU A 170 -3.44 -23.48 -7.53
CA LEU A 170 -2.04 -23.07 -7.65
C LEU A 170 -1.52 -22.45 -6.35
N LEU A 171 -2.28 -21.57 -5.69
CA LEU A 171 -1.89 -21.01 -4.39
C LEU A 171 -1.64 -22.10 -3.35
N HIS A 172 -2.50 -23.13 -3.29
CA HIS A 172 -2.32 -24.27 -2.40
C HIS A 172 -1.01 -25.04 -2.69
N GLN A 173 -0.71 -25.29 -3.96
CA GLN A 173 0.52 -25.95 -4.40
C GLN A 173 1.76 -25.13 -4.00
N GLN A 174 1.74 -23.82 -4.28
CA GLN A 174 2.87 -22.94 -3.96
C GLN A 174 3.09 -22.81 -2.44
N TRP A 175 2.01 -22.81 -1.66
CA TRP A 175 2.10 -22.79 -0.20
C TRP A 175 2.80 -24.06 0.34
N LYS A 176 2.41 -25.25 -0.15
CA LYS A 176 3.09 -26.52 0.18
C LYS A 176 4.55 -26.50 -0.21
N LYS A 177 4.85 -26.02 -1.42
CA LYS A 177 6.20 -25.93 -1.97
C LYS A 177 7.14 -25.09 -1.11
N VAL A 178 6.67 -23.90 -0.66
CA VAL A 178 7.47 -23.02 0.21
C VAL A 178 7.71 -23.62 1.59
N LEU A 179 6.74 -24.35 2.14
CA LEU A 179 6.90 -25.05 3.41
C LEU A 179 7.72 -26.34 3.29
N GLY A 180 7.92 -26.86 2.09
CA GLY A 180 8.61 -28.14 1.86
C GLY A 180 7.83 -29.36 2.34
N VAL A 181 6.48 -29.32 2.24
CA VAL A 181 5.58 -30.39 2.73
C VAL A 181 4.76 -31.00 1.58
N SER A 182 4.43 -32.28 1.70
CA SER A 182 3.52 -32.96 0.77
C SER A 182 2.08 -32.48 0.91
N ASP A 183 1.65 -32.22 2.15
CA ASP A 183 0.32 -31.72 2.49
C ASP A 183 0.40 -30.62 3.54
N LEU A 184 -0.53 -29.67 3.47
CA LEU A 184 -0.58 -28.60 4.47
C LEU A 184 -0.96 -29.18 5.85
N PRO A 185 -0.21 -28.85 6.92
CA PRO A 185 -0.65 -29.11 8.29
C PRO A 185 -2.06 -28.60 8.53
N ALA A 186 -2.82 -29.22 9.41
CA ALA A 186 -4.25 -28.94 9.64
C ALA A 186 -4.56 -27.46 9.95
N ASP A 187 -3.69 -26.83 10.73
CA ASP A 187 -3.73 -25.40 11.05
C ASP A 187 -3.48 -24.51 9.83
N HIS A 188 -2.43 -24.78 9.05
CA HIS A 188 -2.17 -24.07 7.79
C HIS A 188 -3.30 -24.27 6.78
N TYR A 189 -3.82 -25.50 6.66
CA TYR A 189 -4.96 -25.79 5.79
C TYR A 189 -6.23 -25.01 6.23
N LYS A 190 -6.46 -24.89 7.53
CA LYS A 190 -7.56 -24.09 8.08
C LYS A 190 -7.45 -22.62 7.68
N ILE A 191 -6.26 -22.03 7.79
CA ILE A 191 -5.96 -20.66 7.35
C ILE A 191 -6.20 -20.50 5.85
N PHE A 192 -5.62 -21.41 5.04
CA PHE A 192 -5.82 -21.41 3.60
C PHE A 192 -7.30 -21.46 3.23
N ARG A 193 -8.04 -22.44 3.78
CA ARG A 193 -9.46 -22.62 3.51
C ARG A 193 -10.29 -21.38 3.86
N ASN A 194 -9.96 -20.71 4.95
CA ASN A 194 -10.66 -19.50 5.34
C ASN A 194 -10.35 -18.32 4.40
N LEU A 195 -9.12 -18.21 3.90
CA LEU A 195 -8.73 -17.16 2.95
C LEU A 195 -9.36 -17.32 1.57
N VAL A 196 -9.53 -18.54 1.10
CA VAL A 196 -10.13 -18.80 -0.23
C VAL A 196 -11.66 -18.79 -0.20
N ASN A 197 -12.27 -19.16 0.95
CA ASN A 197 -13.72 -19.19 1.15
C ASN A 197 -14.17 -18.17 2.20
N TYR A 198 -13.55 -16.97 2.22
CA TYR A 198 -13.89 -15.97 3.23
C TYR A 198 -15.31 -15.42 3.07
N THR A 199 -15.91 -15.12 4.20
CA THR A 199 -17.15 -14.35 4.29
C THR A 199 -16.86 -12.92 4.74
N TYR A 200 -17.76 -12.00 4.42
CA TYR A 200 -17.57 -10.60 4.80
C TYR A 200 -18.90 -9.90 5.11
N VAL A 201 -18.76 -8.76 5.77
CA VAL A 201 -19.86 -7.82 6.03
C VAL A 201 -19.44 -6.43 5.56
N ASP A 202 -20.32 -5.74 4.84
CA ASP A 202 -20.07 -4.37 4.44
C ASP A 202 -20.07 -3.44 5.66
N VAL A 203 -19.03 -2.63 5.79
CA VAL A 203 -18.86 -1.68 6.92
C VAL A 203 -20.04 -0.72 7.02
N ILE A 204 -20.67 -0.35 5.91
CA ILE A 204 -21.82 0.56 5.90
C ILE A 204 -23.06 -0.16 6.47
N ASP A 205 -23.34 -1.38 6.02
CA ASP A 205 -24.48 -2.16 6.48
C ASP A 205 -24.37 -2.45 7.98
N LEU A 206 -23.14 -2.83 8.42
CA LEU A 206 -22.87 -3.06 9.84
C LEU A 206 -23.03 -1.78 10.67
N PHE A 207 -22.56 -0.64 10.16
CA PHE A 207 -22.73 0.63 10.84
C PHE A 207 -24.21 1.01 10.99
N GLU A 208 -25.02 0.89 9.93
CA GLU A 208 -26.45 1.22 10.00
C GLU A 208 -27.20 0.32 10.98
N ARG A 209 -26.84 -0.96 11.07
CA ARG A 209 -27.45 -1.92 12.05
C ARG A 209 -27.16 -1.55 13.50
N PHE A 210 -25.93 -1.06 13.81
CA PHE A 210 -25.47 -0.85 15.18
C PHE A 210 -25.21 0.62 15.54
N LYS A 211 -25.52 1.61 14.69
CA LYS A 211 -25.20 3.05 14.90
C LYS A 211 -25.71 3.63 16.21
N ASP A 212 -26.77 3.06 16.79
CA ASP A 212 -27.34 3.56 18.04
C ASP A 212 -26.61 3.06 19.30
N ARG A 213 -25.73 2.05 19.16
CA ARG A 213 -25.04 1.38 20.28
C ARG A 213 -23.60 0.97 19.99
N ILE A 214 -22.91 1.78 19.19
CA ILE A 214 -21.48 1.62 18.89
C ILE A 214 -20.65 1.63 20.17
N ILE A 215 -19.69 0.72 20.30
CA ILE A 215 -18.78 0.65 21.44
C ILE A 215 -17.66 1.66 21.25
N VAL A 216 -17.53 2.59 22.21
CA VAL A 216 -16.53 3.66 22.23
C VAL A 216 -15.67 3.56 23.49
N GLU A 217 -14.39 3.94 23.37
CA GLU A 217 -13.47 4.03 24.51
C GLU A 217 -13.52 5.46 25.10
N ARG A 218 -13.79 5.58 26.40
CA ARG A 218 -13.87 6.86 27.13
C ARG A 218 -13.04 6.78 28.41
N PHE A 219 -12.49 7.91 28.84
CA PHE A 219 -11.93 8.02 30.19
C PHE A 219 -13.06 7.96 31.23
N LYS A 220 -12.79 7.32 32.35
CA LYS A 220 -13.72 7.37 33.50
C LYS A 220 -13.86 8.80 33.99
N PRO A 221 -15.06 9.25 34.39
CA PRO A 221 -15.27 10.65 34.83
C PRO A 221 -14.37 11.04 36.01
N ASN A 222 -14.16 10.11 36.94
CA ASN A 222 -13.41 10.37 38.19
C ASN A 222 -11.96 9.85 38.15
N ASP A 223 -11.52 9.27 37.04
CA ASP A 223 -10.16 8.73 36.87
C ASP A 223 -9.74 8.79 35.40
N THR A 224 -9.03 9.85 35.05
CA THR A 224 -8.52 10.08 33.70
C THR A 224 -7.37 9.13 33.31
N SER A 225 -6.86 8.32 34.24
CA SER A 225 -5.88 7.27 33.96
C SER A 225 -6.55 5.98 33.44
N CYS A 226 -7.80 5.75 33.82
CA CYS A 226 -8.60 4.58 33.45
C CYS A 226 -9.54 4.87 32.28
N LYS A 227 -9.62 3.92 31.36
CA LYS A 227 -10.56 3.94 30.24
C LYS A 227 -11.60 2.84 30.40
N GLU A 228 -12.82 3.15 30.02
CA GLU A 228 -13.95 2.22 30.01
C GLU A 228 -14.58 2.17 28.60
N LEU A 229 -15.25 1.07 28.31
CA LEU A 229 -16.03 0.91 27.11
C LEU A 229 -17.48 1.32 27.39
N LYS A 230 -18.03 2.17 26.53
CA LYS A 230 -19.42 2.62 26.61
C LYS A 230 -20.10 2.46 25.27
N ARG A 231 -21.40 2.19 25.29
CA ARG A 231 -22.26 2.21 24.10
C ARG A 231 -22.71 3.64 23.84
N LYS A 232 -22.58 4.06 22.58
CA LYS A 232 -22.93 5.42 22.16
C LYS A 232 -23.59 5.42 20.79
N ARG A 233 -24.64 6.22 20.63
CA ARG A 233 -25.21 6.54 19.32
C ARG A 233 -24.25 7.41 18.51
N ILE A 234 -23.95 6.98 17.27
CA ILE A 234 -23.14 7.72 16.31
C ILE A 234 -23.93 7.89 15.02
N SER A 235 -24.38 9.10 14.73
CA SER A 235 -25.27 9.38 13.59
C SER A 235 -24.61 9.22 12.22
N LYS A 236 -23.28 9.32 12.11
CA LYS A 236 -22.56 9.25 10.83
C LYS A 236 -21.25 8.47 10.99
N ILE A 237 -21.00 7.50 10.12
CA ILE A 237 -19.81 6.63 10.16
C ILE A 237 -18.48 7.43 10.17
N LYS A 238 -18.41 8.58 9.55
CA LYS A 238 -17.22 9.46 9.57
C LYS A 238 -16.87 9.97 10.97
N ASN A 239 -17.83 9.98 11.90
CA ASN A 239 -17.64 10.45 13.27
C ASN A 239 -17.07 9.35 14.19
N MET A 240 -17.07 8.07 13.80
CA MET A 240 -16.55 6.96 14.60
C MET A 240 -15.13 7.20 15.11
N ARG A 241 -14.25 7.77 14.25
CA ARG A 241 -12.88 8.07 14.67
C ARG A 241 -12.80 9.20 15.70
N TYR A 242 -13.65 10.19 15.58
CA TYR A 242 -13.72 11.31 16.54
C TYR A 242 -14.26 10.83 17.89
N GLU A 243 -15.21 9.92 17.86
CA GLU A 243 -15.83 9.31 19.03
C GLU A 243 -15.01 8.18 19.65
N ASN A 244 -13.80 7.92 19.15
CA ASN A 244 -12.95 6.80 19.57
C ASN A 244 -13.71 5.46 19.57
N ALA A 245 -14.50 5.20 18.53
CA ALA A 245 -15.17 3.93 18.36
C ALA A 245 -14.14 2.81 18.20
N VAL A 246 -14.32 1.72 18.95
CA VAL A 246 -13.42 0.57 19.00
C VAL A 246 -14.07 -0.72 18.49
N ALA A 247 -15.41 -0.81 18.54
CA ALA A 247 -16.17 -1.91 17.94
C ALA A 247 -17.54 -1.43 17.45
N PHE A 248 -18.12 -2.10 16.47
CA PHE A 248 -19.50 -1.88 16.03
C PHE A 248 -20.49 -2.49 17.03
N CYS A 249 -20.19 -3.68 17.53
CA CYS A 249 -20.95 -4.45 18.49
C CYS A 249 -20.05 -5.49 19.16
N ASP A 250 -20.52 -6.16 20.19
CA ASP A 250 -19.84 -7.36 20.69
C ASP A 250 -20.08 -8.57 19.77
N LYS A 251 -19.24 -9.60 19.92
CA LYS A 251 -19.27 -10.78 19.05
C LYS A 251 -20.57 -11.59 19.22
N THR A 252 -21.01 -11.78 20.43
CA THR A 252 -22.23 -12.53 20.75
C THR A 252 -23.47 -11.82 20.19
N GLU A 253 -23.53 -10.51 20.34
CA GLU A 253 -24.61 -9.68 19.80
C GLU A 253 -24.69 -9.77 18.27
N PHE A 254 -23.52 -9.72 17.58
CA PHE A 254 -23.47 -9.85 16.13
C PHE A 254 -24.05 -11.19 15.66
N PHE A 255 -23.57 -12.31 16.22
CA PHE A 255 -24.04 -13.64 15.80
C PHE A 255 -25.49 -13.93 16.17
N ARG A 256 -26.05 -13.23 17.15
CA ARG A 256 -27.46 -13.32 17.50
C ARG A 256 -28.37 -12.49 16.59
N THR A 257 -27.94 -11.29 16.13
CA THR A 257 -28.86 -10.28 15.57
C THR A 257 -28.50 -9.76 14.18
N ALA A 258 -27.37 -10.19 13.58
CA ALA A 258 -26.86 -9.59 12.35
C ALA A 258 -26.17 -10.58 11.41
N THR A 259 -26.45 -11.88 11.53
CA THR A 259 -25.92 -12.91 10.62
C THR A 259 -26.46 -12.78 9.20
N ASP A 260 -27.60 -12.16 9.01
CA ASP A 260 -28.20 -11.79 7.73
C ASP A 260 -27.32 -10.83 6.89
N LEU A 261 -26.41 -10.10 7.54
CA LEU A 261 -25.45 -9.21 6.86
C LEU A 261 -24.23 -9.94 6.28
N ILE A 262 -24.06 -11.24 6.58
CA ILE A 262 -22.92 -12.03 6.13
C ILE A 262 -23.08 -12.35 4.64
N LYS A 263 -22.08 -11.97 3.85
CA LYS A 263 -21.99 -12.22 2.41
C LYS A 263 -20.87 -13.22 2.13
N ALA A 264 -21.14 -14.20 1.28
CA ALA A 264 -20.17 -15.20 0.83
C ALA A 264 -19.71 -14.95 -0.61
N ASP A 265 -20.54 -14.32 -1.42
CA ASP A 265 -20.21 -14.00 -2.82
C ASP A 265 -19.19 -12.86 -2.88
N LYS A 266 -18.11 -13.08 -3.64
CA LYS A 266 -17.06 -12.08 -3.82
C LYS A 266 -17.60 -10.86 -4.57
N PRO A 267 -17.37 -9.61 -4.10
CA PRO A 267 -17.98 -8.42 -4.70
C PRO A 267 -17.49 -8.10 -6.13
N TYR A 268 -16.42 -8.77 -6.58
CA TYR A 268 -15.86 -8.68 -7.94
C TYR A 268 -16.15 -9.93 -8.79
N ALA A 269 -16.84 -10.93 -8.23
CA ALA A 269 -17.07 -12.23 -8.88
C ALA A 269 -17.91 -12.14 -10.15
N SER A 270 -18.78 -11.14 -10.28
CA SER A 270 -19.59 -10.95 -11.49
C SER A 270 -18.75 -10.71 -12.75
N THR A 271 -17.71 -9.86 -12.65
CA THR A 271 -16.83 -9.55 -13.79
C THR A 271 -15.85 -10.68 -14.14
N VAL A 272 -15.46 -11.49 -13.16
CA VAL A 272 -14.53 -12.62 -13.35
C VAL A 272 -15.30 -13.89 -13.77
N ARG A 273 -16.49 -14.14 -13.23
CA ARG A 273 -17.35 -15.27 -13.61
C ARG A 273 -17.84 -15.19 -15.06
N GLU A 274 -18.13 -14.00 -15.56
CA GLU A 274 -18.53 -13.79 -16.96
C GLU A 274 -17.42 -14.18 -17.95
N LYS A 275 -16.14 -13.98 -17.55
CA LYS A 275 -14.98 -14.28 -18.39
C LYS A 275 -14.45 -15.72 -18.28
N LEU A 276 -14.63 -16.40 -17.16
CA LEU A 276 -13.90 -17.61 -16.78
C LEU A 276 -14.79 -18.83 -16.47
N GLY A 277 -16.11 -18.71 -16.59
CA GLY A 277 -17.06 -19.78 -16.29
C GLY A 277 -17.33 -20.00 -14.78
N LYS A 278 -18.32 -20.84 -14.47
CA LYS A 278 -18.87 -21.05 -13.11
C LYS A 278 -17.88 -21.71 -12.12
N ASP A 279 -16.80 -22.33 -12.57
CA ASP A 279 -15.91 -23.14 -11.73
C ASP A 279 -14.61 -22.44 -11.31
N ALA A 280 -14.38 -21.20 -11.71
CA ALA A 280 -13.15 -20.48 -11.38
C ALA A 280 -13.16 -19.97 -9.93
N ARG A 281 -12.63 -20.79 -9.01
CA ARG A 281 -12.36 -20.39 -7.63
C ARG A 281 -11.09 -19.58 -7.56
N LYS A 282 -11.21 -18.26 -7.63
CA LYS A 282 -10.08 -17.31 -7.69
C LYS A 282 -10.18 -16.22 -6.64
N GLY A 283 -9.01 -15.63 -6.34
CA GLY A 283 -8.86 -14.45 -5.52
C GLY A 283 -8.83 -14.68 -4.02
N ILE A 284 -8.03 -13.83 -3.34
CA ILE A 284 -7.90 -13.76 -1.88
C ILE A 284 -8.21 -12.34 -1.40
N PRO A 285 -8.59 -12.16 -0.11
CA PRO A 285 -8.98 -10.86 0.40
C PRO A 285 -7.78 -9.90 0.45
N GLN A 286 -7.85 -8.76 -0.24
CA GLN A 286 -6.85 -7.71 -0.15
C GLN A 286 -7.01 -6.94 1.17
N GLY A 287 -5.98 -6.96 2.03
CA GLY A 287 -5.94 -6.18 3.28
C GLY A 287 -5.76 -7.00 4.55
N THR A 288 -5.77 -8.32 4.48
CA THR A 288 -5.34 -9.16 5.61
C THR A 288 -3.82 -9.18 5.74
N PRO A 289 -3.26 -9.42 6.93
CA PRO A 289 -1.81 -9.39 7.13
C PRO A 289 -1.01 -10.38 6.27
N ILE A 290 -1.60 -11.51 5.89
CA ILE A 290 -0.93 -12.61 5.18
C ILE A 290 -1.01 -12.48 3.64
N SER A 291 -2.00 -11.73 3.11
CA SER A 291 -2.28 -11.72 1.67
C SER A 291 -1.10 -11.25 0.81
N ALA A 292 -0.30 -10.31 1.31
CA ALA A 292 0.84 -9.79 0.55
C ALA A 292 1.96 -10.84 0.37
N THR A 293 2.25 -11.63 1.40
CA THR A 293 3.23 -12.74 1.31
C THR A 293 2.72 -13.85 0.42
N LEU A 294 1.42 -14.20 0.52
CA LEU A 294 0.80 -15.19 -0.34
C LEU A 294 0.82 -14.78 -1.82
N ALA A 295 0.64 -13.51 -2.11
CA ALA A 295 0.76 -12.98 -3.47
C ALA A 295 2.19 -13.13 -4.04
N ASN A 296 3.22 -12.99 -3.21
CA ASN A 296 4.60 -13.29 -3.62
C ASN A 296 4.85 -14.79 -3.79
N ILE A 297 4.39 -15.61 -2.86
CA ILE A 297 4.49 -17.07 -2.91
C ILE A 297 3.80 -17.62 -4.17
N TYR A 298 2.66 -17.05 -4.54
CA TYR A 298 1.94 -17.45 -5.75
C TYR A 298 2.78 -17.36 -7.03
N MET A 299 3.67 -16.38 -7.11
CA MET A 299 4.46 -16.06 -8.30
C MET A 299 5.82 -16.78 -8.38
N ILE A 300 6.16 -17.66 -7.43
CA ILE A 300 7.53 -18.21 -7.34
C ILE A 300 8.00 -18.93 -8.58
N ASP A 301 7.14 -19.70 -9.26
CA ASP A 301 7.53 -20.44 -10.46
C ASP A 301 7.71 -19.52 -11.67
N PHE A 302 6.88 -18.48 -11.77
CA PHE A 302 7.05 -17.44 -12.76
C PHE A 302 8.33 -16.65 -12.53
N ASP A 303 8.57 -16.22 -11.28
CA ASP A 303 9.80 -15.49 -10.94
C ASP A 303 11.05 -16.33 -11.21
N ASP A 304 11.02 -17.65 -10.93
CA ASP A 304 12.13 -18.58 -11.21
C ASP A 304 12.39 -18.70 -12.72
N ALA A 305 11.34 -18.88 -13.52
CA ALA A 305 11.45 -18.98 -14.98
C ALA A 305 12.04 -17.71 -15.59
N ILE A 306 11.47 -16.54 -15.27
CA ILE A 306 11.95 -15.28 -15.83
C ILE A 306 13.36 -14.93 -15.34
N TYR A 307 13.69 -15.23 -14.07
CA TYR A 307 15.02 -14.96 -13.52
C TYR A 307 16.10 -15.80 -14.21
N LYS A 308 15.85 -17.08 -14.50
CA LYS A 308 16.79 -17.94 -15.23
C LYS A 308 17.11 -17.40 -16.62
N GLU A 309 16.07 -17.02 -17.37
CA GLU A 309 16.24 -16.41 -18.70
C GLU A 309 16.95 -15.05 -18.62
N ALA A 310 16.57 -14.21 -17.66
CA ALA A 310 17.23 -12.92 -17.46
C ALA A 310 18.71 -13.10 -17.12
N SER A 311 19.05 -14.05 -16.25
CA SER A 311 20.43 -14.32 -15.84
C SER A 311 21.27 -14.86 -17.00
N SER A 312 20.74 -15.76 -17.82
CA SER A 312 21.45 -16.33 -18.98
C SER A 312 21.79 -15.29 -20.05
N ARG A 313 20.97 -14.24 -20.17
CA ARG A 313 21.10 -13.15 -21.15
C ARG A 313 21.61 -11.84 -20.57
N ARG A 314 22.19 -11.87 -19.36
CA ARG A 314 22.69 -10.65 -18.66
C ARG A 314 21.63 -9.54 -18.58
N ALA A 315 20.35 -9.88 -18.45
CA ALA A 315 19.25 -8.98 -18.26
C ALA A 315 18.93 -8.81 -16.77
N TYR A 316 18.34 -7.69 -16.43
CA TYR A 316 17.84 -7.39 -15.09
C TYR A 316 16.36 -7.72 -15.01
N TYR A 317 15.93 -8.43 -13.95
CA TYR A 317 14.53 -8.69 -13.64
C TYR A 317 14.22 -8.34 -12.20
N GLN A 318 13.15 -7.56 -11.99
CA GLN A 318 12.64 -7.24 -10.67
C GLN A 318 11.11 -7.14 -10.70
N ARG A 319 10.46 -7.68 -9.67
CA ARG A 319 9.01 -7.59 -9.49
C ARG A 319 8.65 -6.92 -8.16
N TYR A 320 7.83 -5.88 -8.23
CA TYR A 320 7.27 -5.20 -7.08
C TYR A 320 5.75 -5.40 -7.02
N SER A 321 5.29 -6.51 -6.40
CA SER A 321 3.87 -6.93 -6.36
C SER A 321 3.33 -7.26 -7.76
N ASP A 322 2.44 -6.42 -8.27
CA ASP A 322 1.85 -6.46 -9.61
C ASP A 322 2.69 -5.74 -10.68
N ASP A 323 3.60 -4.88 -10.28
CA ASP A 323 4.52 -4.17 -11.19
C ASP A 323 5.79 -5.01 -11.45
N LEU A 324 6.13 -5.27 -12.70
CA LEU A 324 7.39 -5.94 -13.08
C LEU A 324 8.19 -5.09 -14.07
N ILE A 325 9.52 -5.21 -14.00
CA ILE A 325 10.48 -4.56 -14.88
C ILE A 325 11.52 -5.56 -15.36
N ILE A 326 11.77 -5.56 -16.67
CA ILE A 326 12.88 -6.29 -17.30
C ILE A 326 13.72 -5.26 -18.06
N ILE A 327 15.05 -5.35 -17.90
CA ILE A 327 16.02 -4.52 -18.65
C ILE A 327 16.93 -5.49 -19.38
N CYS A 328 16.94 -5.43 -20.70
CA CYS A 328 17.67 -6.36 -21.55
C CYS A 328 18.34 -5.64 -22.72
N ASP A 329 19.17 -6.36 -23.47
CA ASP A 329 19.63 -5.88 -24.77
C ASP A 329 18.43 -5.72 -25.72
N ARG A 330 18.53 -4.75 -26.64
CA ARG A 330 17.46 -4.49 -27.62
C ARG A 330 17.16 -5.69 -28.50
N ALA A 331 18.16 -6.48 -28.83
CA ALA A 331 18.00 -7.73 -29.59
C ALA A 331 17.07 -8.73 -28.87
N ASP A 332 17.04 -8.71 -27.53
CA ASP A 332 16.22 -9.60 -26.71
C ASP A 332 14.85 -8.99 -26.34
N GLU A 333 14.53 -7.76 -26.77
CA GLU A 333 13.27 -7.04 -26.42
C GLU A 333 12.02 -7.88 -26.72
N LYS A 334 11.91 -8.35 -27.96
CA LYS A 334 10.77 -9.16 -28.40
C LYS A 334 10.70 -10.48 -27.66
N TYR A 335 11.85 -11.13 -27.47
CA TYR A 335 11.94 -12.39 -26.74
C TYR A 335 11.36 -12.27 -25.32
N PHE A 336 11.82 -11.26 -24.54
CA PHE A 336 11.34 -11.06 -23.19
C PHE A 336 9.89 -10.59 -23.13
N TYR A 337 9.45 -9.78 -24.08
CA TYR A 337 8.06 -9.36 -24.17
C TYR A 337 7.13 -10.57 -24.37
N ASP A 338 7.44 -11.42 -25.36
CA ASP A 338 6.67 -12.62 -25.67
C ASP A 338 6.73 -13.62 -24.51
N LEU A 339 7.90 -13.78 -23.87
CA LEU A 339 8.13 -14.64 -22.72
C LEU A 339 7.21 -14.27 -21.54
N ILE A 340 7.19 -13.00 -21.13
CA ILE A 340 6.36 -12.58 -19.98
C ILE A 340 4.86 -12.72 -20.27
N ILE A 341 4.42 -12.45 -21.49
CA ILE A 341 2.99 -12.61 -21.88
C ILE A 341 2.60 -14.09 -21.85
N ARG A 342 3.43 -14.96 -22.41
CA ARG A 342 3.18 -16.40 -22.45
C ARG A 342 3.21 -17.02 -21.05
N ASP A 343 4.28 -16.76 -20.31
CA ASP A 343 4.55 -17.47 -19.06
C ASP A 343 3.70 -16.96 -17.90
N ILE A 344 3.24 -15.69 -17.91
CA ILE A 344 2.30 -15.20 -16.90
C ILE A 344 0.99 -15.98 -16.96
N ASP A 345 0.47 -16.25 -18.15
CA ASP A 345 -0.74 -17.04 -18.34
C ASP A 345 -0.49 -18.53 -18.09
N ALA A 346 0.51 -19.11 -18.74
CA ALA A 346 0.79 -20.55 -18.67
C ALA A 346 1.12 -21.02 -17.24
N ILE A 347 1.93 -20.27 -16.50
CA ILE A 347 2.40 -20.64 -15.16
C ILE A 347 1.43 -20.18 -14.08
N THR A 348 0.90 -18.95 -14.20
CA THR A 348 0.15 -18.32 -13.11
C THR A 348 -1.34 -18.14 -13.39
N ARG A 349 -1.80 -18.37 -14.61
CA ARG A 349 -3.19 -18.13 -15.05
C ARG A 349 -3.62 -16.67 -14.81
N LEU A 350 -2.67 -15.76 -14.79
CA LEU A 350 -2.87 -14.32 -14.70
C LEU A 350 -2.67 -13.68 -16.06
N GLU A 351 -3.07 -12.42 -16.20
CA GLU A 351 -2.94 -11.65 -17.43
C GLU A 351 -2.15 -10.36 -17.20
N ILE A 352 -1.28 -10.02 -18.14
CA ILE A 352 -0.65 -8.70 -18.21
C ILE A 352 -1.66 -7.69 -18.76
N GLN A 353 -1.69 -6.50 -18.17
CA GLN A 353 -2.53 -5.41 -18.64
C GLN A 353 -1.88 -4.69 -19.83
N ALA A 354 -2.28 -5.05 -21.07
CA ALA A 354 -1.70 -4.50 -22.30
C ALA A 354 -1.64 -2.95 -22.32
N GLY A 355 -2.72 -2.28 -21.92
CA GLY A 355 -2.76 -0.81 -21.86
C GLY A 355 -1.85 -0.13 -20.81
N LYS A 356 -1.10 -0.92 -20.03
CA LYS A 356 -0.11 -0.44 -19.05
C LYS A 356 1.26 -1.08 -19.25
N THR A 357 1.43 -1.93 -20.24
CA THR A 357 2.74 -2.44 -20.62
C THR A 357 3.41 -1.38 -21.49
N HIS A 358 4.60 -0.99 -21.12
CA HIS A 358 5.35 0.03 -21.80
C HIS A 358 6.77 -0.47 -22.05
N ILE A 359 7.28 -0.20 -23.24
CA ILE A 359 8.65 -0.47 -23.63
C ILE A 359 9.37 0.87 -23.75
N TYR A 360 10.57 0.94 -23.21
CA TYR A 360 11.46 2.10 -23.33
C TYR A 360 12.77 1.63 -23.95
N ARG A 361 13.37 2.43 -24.81
CA ARG A 361 14.68 2.16 -25.40
C ARG A 361 15.66 3.25 -25.02
N TYR A 362 16.88 2.87 -24.71
CA TYR A 362 17.97 3.75 -24.31
C TYR A 362 19.23 3.45 -25.12
N ASP A 363 19.88 4.53 -25.57
CA ASP A 363 21.11 4.49 -26.34
C ASP A 363 22.09 5.54 -25.80
N GLU A 364 23.39 5.27 -25.88
CA GLU A 364 24.40 6.25 -25.58
C GLU A 364 24.59 7.14 -26.81
N ASN A 365 24.48 8.46 -26.66
CA ASN A 365 24.73 9.41 -27.73
C ASN A 365 26.23 9.70 -27.87
N CYS A 366 26.62 10.46 -28.93
CA CYS A 366 28.00 10.83 -29.23
C CYS A 366 28.72 11.60 -28.09
N ASN A 367 27.97 12.18 -27.14
CA ASN A 367 28.48 12.88 -25.97
C ASN A 367 28.60 11.98 -24.73
N GLY A 368 28.42 10.68 -24.86
CA GLY A 368 28.45 9.73 -23.73
C GLY A 368 27.25 9.78 -22.78
N ASN A 369 26.19 10.53 -23.15
CA ASN A 369 24.96 10.60 -22.36
C ASN A 369 23.96 9.56 -22.85
N LEU A 370 23.26 8.95 -21.89
CA LEU A 370 22.17 8.02 -22.17
C LEU A 370 20.91 8.82 -22.57
N VAL A 371 20.40 8.55 -23.75
CA VAL A 371 19.17 9.15 -24.28
C VAL A 371 18.16 8.07 -24.61
N GLY A 372 16.89 8.35 -24.43
CA GLY A 372 15.86 7.38 -24.74
C GLY A 372 14.46 7.83 -24.32
N GLY A 373 13.51 6.94 -24.48
CA GLY A 373 12.12 7.20 -24.18
C GLY A 373 11.21 6.02 -24.46
N ILE A 374 9.91 6.26 -24.40
CA ILE A 374 8.90 5.23 -24.66
C ILE A 374 8.84 4.89 -26.16
N VAL A 375 8.71 3.60 -26.45
CA VAL A 375 8.39 3.12 -27.80
C VAL A 375 6.90 3.34 -28.04
N MET A 376 6.55 4.03 -29.09
CA MET A 376 5.18 4.29 -29.53
C MET A 376 4.66 3.15 -30.42
N GLU A 377 3.36 3.12 -30.71
CA GLU A 377 2.74 2.09 -31.54
C GLU A 377 3.32 2.02 -32.97
N ASP A 378 3.84 3.14 -33.48
CA ASP A 378 4.54 3.24 -34.77
C ASP A 378 6.01 2.76 -34.71
N GLY A 379 6.46 2.26 -33.58
CA GLY A 379 7.85 1.81 -33.33
C GLY A 379 8.84 2.93 -33.03
N ASN A 380 8.46 4.21 -33.17
CA ASN A 380 9.31 5.35 -32.90
C ASN A 380 9.51 5.56 -31.38
N VAL A 381 10.70 6.05 -31.01
CA VAL A 381 11.01 6.39 -29.62
C VAL A 381 10.65 7.85 -29.32
N SER A 382 9.75 8.06 -28.35
CA SER A 382 9.38 9.41 -27.91
C SER A 382 10.14 9.80 -26.64
N PRO A 383 11.04 10.80 -26.69
CA PRO A 383 11.81 11.24 -25.52
C PRO A 383 10.95 12.00 -24.49
N ASN A 384 9.75 12.42 -24.88
CA ASN A 384 8.85 13.19 -24.02
C ASN A 384 8.20 12.36 -22.88
N LYS A 385 8.23 11.03 -22.99
CA LYS A 385 7.73 10.12 -21.96
C LYS A 385 8.89 9.34 -21.37
N GLN A 386 9.25 9.70 -20.15
CA GLN A 386 10.32 9.10 -19.37
C GLN A 386 9.90 7.75 -18.79
N LEU A 387 10.87 6.88 -18.50
CA LEU A 387 10.64 5.62 -17.77
C LEU A 387 10.03 5.90 -16.39
N GLU A 388 8.83 5.42 -16.15
CA GLU A 388 8.16 5.57 -14.87
C GLU A 388 8.17 4.23 -14.10
N TYR A 389 8.92 4.15 -13.00
CA TYR A 389 9.00 2.96 -12.16
C TYR A 389 8.95 3.32 -10.67
N LEU A 390 8.15 2.61 -9.86
CA LEU A 390 7.97 2.74 -8.40
C LEU A 390 7.79 4.17 -7.87
N GLY A 391 7.18 5.05 -8.69
CA GLY A 391 6.89 6.44 -8.31
C GLY A 391 7.97 7.44 -8.70
N PHE A 392 8.99 7.01 -9.43
CA PHE A 392 10.03 7.82 -10.03
C PHE A 392 9.89 7.86 -11.55
N ALA A 393 10.49 8.88 -12.16
CA ALA A 393 10.66 9.05 -13.59
C ALA A 393 12.14 9.23 -13.88
N PHE A 394 12.67 8.47 -14.85
CA PHE A 394 14.07 8.49 -15.28
C PHE A 394 14.15 8.86 -16.76
N ASP A 395 14.97 9.85 -17.09
CA ASP A 395 15.13 10.38 -18.46
C ASP A 395 16.41 9.90 -19.17
N GLY A 396 17.17 8.99 -18.57
CA GLY A 396 18.47 8.53 -19.02
C GLY A 396 19.64 9.19 -18.29
N THR A 397 19.44 10.39 -17.72
CA THR A 397 20.48 11.14 -17.01
C THR A 397 20.09 11.48 -15.58
N LYS A 398 18.81 11.78 -15.35
CA LYS A 398 18.30 12.23 -14.04
C LYS A 398 17.05 11.47 -13.62
N VAL A 399 16.98 11.22 -12.33
CA VAL A 399 15.79 10.67 -11.67
C VAL A 399 14.99 11.80 -11.03
N ARG A 400 13.67 11.77 -11.22
CA ARG A 400 12.72 12.71 -10.60
C ARG A 400 11.57 11.95 -9.96
N VAL A 401 10.91 12.55 -8.98
CA VAL A 401 9.64 12.00 -8.47
C VAL A 401 8.53 12.27 -9.49
N LYS A 402 7.75 11.25 -9.78
CA LYS A 402 6.60 11.30 -10.70
C LYS A 402 5.64 12.44 -10.36
N THR A 403 5.21 13.19 -11.35
CA THR A 403 4.33 14.38 -11.20
C THR A 403 3.02 14.08 -10.48
N SER A 404 2.51 12.86 -10.58
CA SER A 404 1.31 12.40 -9.85
C SER A 404 1.49 12.43 -8.33
N GLY A 405 2.71 12.18 -7.81
CA GLY A 405 3.06 12.29 -6.39
C GLY A 405 2.89 13.72 -5.88
N PHE A 406 3.47 14.71 -6.57
CA PHE A 406 3.32 16.13 -6.27
C PHE A 406 1.86 16.60 -6.38
N SER A 407 1.15 16.17 -7.42
CA SER A 407 -0.26 16.50 -7.62
C SER A 407 -1.13 16.01 -6.46
N LYS A 408 -0.86 14.80 -5.95
CA LYS A 408 -1.52 14.23 -4.77
C LYS A 408 -1.19 15.02 -3.50
N PHE A 409 0.08 15.38 -3.31
CA PHE A 409 0.55 16.17 -2.18
C PHE A 409 -0.10 17.56 -2.14
N TYR A 410 -0.07 18.33 -3.22
CA TYR A 410 -0.69 19.64 -3.30
C TYR A 410 -2.21 19.60 -3.12
N ARG A 411 -2.89 18.60 -3.65
CA ARG A 411 -4.32 18.39 -3.45
C ARG A 411 -4.65 18.12 -1.99
N ASN A 412 -3.85 17.31 -1.31
CA ASN A 412 -4.01 17.06 0.12
C ASN A 412 -3.74 18.31 0.96
N MET A 413 -2.74 19.12 0.61
CA MET A 413 -2.45 20.41 1.24
C MET A 413 -3.65 21.35 1.10
N LYS A 414 -4.15 21.57 -0.12
CA LYS A 414 -5.33 22.43 -0.37
C LYS A 414 -6.56 21.96 0.42
N ARG A 415 -6.79 20.64 0.45
CA ARG A 415 -7.91 20.05 1.22
C ARG A 415 -7.75 20.27 2.72
N ALA A 416 -6.53 20.22 3.26
CA ALA A 416 -6.26 20.42 4.68
C ALA A 416 -6.54 21.87 5.08
N PHE A 417 -6.15 22.88 4.28
CA PHE A 417 -6.46 24.29 4.52
C PHE A 417 -7.97 24.55 4.44
N LYS A 418 -8.66 24.07 3.39
CA LYS A 418 -10.13 24.20 3.28
C LYS A 418 -10.86 23.59 4.49
N ARG A 419 -10.39 22.44 4.95
CA ARG A 419 -10.96 21.78 6.13
C ARG A 419 -10.68 22.59 7.41
N GLY A 420 -9.47 23.13 7.56
CA GLY A 420 -9.09 24.00 8.68
C GLY A 420 -9.97 25.25 8.75
N ALA A 421 -10.12 25.96 7.63
CA ALA A 421 -11.00 27.14 7.55
C ALA A 421 -12.46 26.80 7.85
N PHE A 422 -12.97 25.67 7.33
CA PHE A 422 -14.33 25.21 7.64
C PHE A 422 -14.57 25.00 9.15
N PHE A 423 -13.57 24.43 9.86
CA PHE A 423 -13.70 24.22 11.30
C PHE A 423 -13.55 25.55 12.08
N ALA A 424 -12.66 26.44 11.67
CA ALA A 424 -12.48 27.75 12.31
C ALA A 424 -13.72 28.67 12.21
N LYS A 425 -14.60 28.42 11.24
CA LYS A 425 -15.87 29.14 11.07
C LYS A 425 -17.01 28.64 11.97
N LYS A 426 -16.83 27.51 12.69
CA LYS A 426 -17.91 26.92 13.49
C LYS A 426 -18.02 27.62 14.83
N PRO A 427 -19.24 28.09 15.25
CA PRO A 427 -19.44 28.84 16.48
C PRO A 427 -19.09 28.07 17.76
N HIS A 428 -19.14 26.74 17.71
CA HIS A 428 -18.85 25.89 18.88
C HIS A 428 -17.36 25.52 19.04
N ILE A 429 -16.49 26.05 18.18
CA ILE A 429 -15.05 25.83 18.29
C ILE A 429 -14.40 27.08 18.86
N PRO A 430 -13.76 27.02 20.05
CA PRO A 430 -13.21 28.19 20.73
C PRO A 430 -12.11 28.93 19.94
N SER A 431 -11.59 28.31 18.90
CA SER A 431 -10.49 28.88 18.11
C SER A 431 -10.98 29.26 16.72
N ASP A 432 -10.91 30.55 16.44
CA ASP A 432 -11.11 31.17 15.14
C ASP A 432 -9.86 31.07 14.24
N LYS A 433 -8.85 30.34 14.68
CA LYS A 433 -7.54 30.17 14.01
C LYS A 433 -7.35 28.79 13.42
N LEU A 434 -6.51 28.72 12.41
CA LEU A 434 -6.07 27.46 11.84
C LEU A 434 -5.16 26.71 12.84
N PHE A 435 -5.24 25.38 12.88
CA PHE A 435 -4.25 24.54 13.58
C PHE A 435 -2.91 24.54 12.81
N GLU A 436 -2.23 25.68 12.79
CA GLU A 436 -1.05 25.95 11.97
C GLU A 436 0.08 24.97 12.22
N GLY A 437 0.42 24.70 13.49
CA GLY A 437 1.50 23.76 13.83
C GLY A 437 1.35 22.40 13.17
N ARG A 438 0.12 21.88 13.08
CA ARG A 438 -0.18 20.63 12.38
C ARG A 438 -0.01 20.74 10.87
N LEU A 439 -0.39 21.88 10.28
CA LEU A 439 -0.24 22.14 8.84
C LEU A 439 1.23 22.29 8.47
N TYR A 440 2.00 23.07 9.25
CA TYR A 440 3.44 23.21 9.08
C TYR A 440 4.15 21.85 9.19
N LYS A 441 3.87 21.08 10.25
CA LYS A 441 4.46 19.73 10.42
C LYS A 441 4.16 18.81 9.24
N ARG A 442 2.97 18.90 8.68
CA ARG A 442 2.53 17.96 7.63
C ARG A 442 3.03 18.34 6.22
N PHE A 443 3.16 19.64 5.93
CA PHE A 443 3.31 20.11 4.55
C PHE A 443 4.54 20.95 4.28
N THR A 444 5.38 21.22 5.28
CA THR A 444 6.58 22.04 5.10
C THR A 444 7.85 21.36 5.56
N HIS A 445 8.99 21.99 5.29
CA HIS A 445 10.31 21.52 5.76
C HIS A 445 10.44 21.48 7.29
N LEU A 446 9.63 22.28 8.02
CA LEU A 446 9.63 22.26 9.49
C LEU A 446 9.20 20.91 10.08
N GLY A 447 8.43 20.11 9.34
CA GLY A 447 8.07 18.76 9.71
C GLY A 447 8.88 17.66 9.01
N ALA A 448 9.89 18.03 8.21
CA ALA A 448 10.69 17.06 7.47
C ALA A 448 11.70 16.32 8.34
N LYS A 449 12.22 16.94 9.38
CA LYS A 449 13.16 16.30 10.32
C LYS A 449 12.43 15.26 11.16
N ARG A 450 12.87 14.00 11.06
CA ARG A 450 12.38 12.91 11.91
C ARG A 450 12.92 13.10 13.33
N ARG A 451 12.03 13.13 14.33
CA ARG A 451 12.39 13.24 15.75
C ARG A 451 12.01 11.96 16.47
N LEU A 452 12.77 11.57 17.48
CA LEU A 452 12.39 10.47 18.38
C LEU A 452 11.07 10.83 19.07
N LYS A 453 10.18 9.86 19.16
CA LYS A 453 8.91 10.02 19.87
C LYS A 453 9.15 10.00 21.37
N TRP A 454 8.36 10.77 22.09
CA TRP A 454 8.25 10.70 23.52
C TRP A 454 7.03 9.87 23.91
N LYS A 455 7.17 9.05 24.93
CA LYS A 455 6.05 8.32 25.55
C LYS A 455 5.89 8.86 26.97
N GLN A 456 4.63 9.02 27.39
CA GLN A 456 4.34 9.37 28.79
C GLN A 456 4.82 8.24 29.68
N ASP A 457 5.56 8.58 30.73
CA ASP A 457 6.14 7.65 31.69
C ASP A 457 6.15 8.34 33.06
N SER A 458 5.26 7.91 33.93
CA SER A 458 5.09 8.49 35.27
C SER A 458 6.26 8.19 36.21
N SER A 459 7.11 7.20 35.86
CA SER A 459 8.34 6.90 36.62
C SER A 459 9.48 7.87 36.35
N ASN A 460 9.36 8.73 35.33
CA ASN A 460 10.36 9.72 34.96
C ASN A 460 9.98 11.10 35.55
N PRO A 461 10.91 11.82 36.21
CA PRO A 461 10.63 13.17 36.76
C PRO A 461 10.05 14.18 35.77
N SER A 462 10.38 14.03 34.47
CA SER A 462 9.79 14.87 33.39
C SER A 462 8.39 14.44 32.94
N GLY A 463 7.85 13.34 33.48
CA GLY A 463 6.59 12.74 33.01
C GLY A 463 6.67 12.06 31.63
N PHE A 464 7.82 12.11 30.96
CA PHE A 464 8.00 11.58 29.61
C PHE A 464 9.35 10.87 29.43
N LYS A 465 9.35 9.77 28.67
CA LYS A 465 10.53 9.02 28.27
C LYS A 465 10.73 9.09 26.77
N ARG A 466 11.96 9.32 26.34
CA ARG A 466 12.35 9.28 24.93
C ARG A 466 12.34 7.83 24.44
N THR A 467 11.65 7.56 23.34
CA THR A 467 11.58 6.22 22.74
C THR A 467 12.66 6.08 21.66
N THR A 468 12.94 4.84 21.27
CA THR A 468 13.77 4.52 20.09
C THR A 468 13.03 4.70 18.77
N LYS A 469 11.72 5.01 18.79
CA LYS A 469 10.89 5.16 17.62
C LYS A 469 10.89 6.59 17.12
N TYR A 470 11.13 6.76 15.82
CA TYR A 470 11.05 8.07 15.16
C TYR A 470 9.63 8.41 14.71
N ASP A 471 9.33 9.70 14.71
CA ASP A 471 8.20 10.21 13.96
C ASP A 471 8.36 9.89 12.46
N TRP A 472 7.26 9.54 11.81
CA TRP A 472 7.23 9.49 10.35
C TRP A 472 7.41 10.93 9.85
N GLY A 473 8.42 11.21 9.07
CA GLY A 473 8.57 12.50 8.40
C GLY A 473 7.33 12.84 7.54
N ASN A 474 7.47 13.78 6.66
CA ASN A 474 6.44 14.15 5.68
C ASN A 474 6.94 13.88 4.25
N PHE A 475 6.23 14.38 3.24
CA PHE A 475 6.62 14.23 1.83
C PHE A 475 8.00 14.82 1.53
N ILE A 476 8.39 15.89 2.23
CA ILE A 476 9.73 16.50 2.06
C ILE A 476 10.82 15.58 2.61
N SER A 477 10.56 14.87 3.73
CA SER A 477 11.49 13.83 4.22
C SER A 477 11.71 12.72 3.18
N TYR A 478 10.65 12.36 2.45
CA TYR A 478 10.74 11.39 1.36
C TYR A 478 11.59 11.93 0.19
N LEU A 479 11.41 13.21 -0.18
CA LEU A 479 12.23 13.84 -1.23
C LEU A 479 13.72 13.88 -0.85
N ILE A 480 14.03 14.27 0.40
CA ILE A 480 15.40 14.31 0.91
C ILE A 480 16.03 12.90 0.93
N LYS A 481 15.27 11.89 1.38
CA LYS A 481 15.75 10.51 1.34
C LYS A 481 16.01 10.06 -0.10
N ALA A 482 15.12 10.40 -1.04
CA ALA A 482 15.29 10.04 -2.44
C ALA A 482 16.52 10.73 -3.07
N ASP A 483 16.78 12.02 -2.78
CA ASP A 483 18.00 12.69 -3.20
C ASP A 483 19.26 11.99 -2.70
N ASN A 484 19.27 11.57 -1.43
CA ASN A 484 20.44 10.91 -0.85
C ASN A 484 20.70 9.53 -1.47
N VAL A 485 19.64 8.77 -1.81
CA VAL A 485 19.79 7.47 -2.46
C VAL A 485 20.16 7.58 -3.93
N MET A 486 19.66 8.63 -4.62
CA MET A 486 19.90 8.87 -6.04
C MET A 486 21.09 9.81 -6.30
N ALA A 487 21.92 10.11 -5.29
CA ALA A 487 22.94 11.14 -5.36
C ALA A 487 24.00 10.88 -6.43
N ASP A 488 24.40 9.63 -6.59
CA ASP A 488 25.37 9.17 -7.59
C ASP A 488 24.82 9.11 -9.03
N ILE A 489 23.49 9.05 -9.18
CA ILE A 489 22.83 9.18 -10.50
C ILE A 489 22.63 10.63 -10.87
N ASN A 490 22.07 11.42 -9.96
CA ASN A 490 21.67 12.80 -10.24
C ASN A 490 22.82 13.80 -10.17
N HIS A 491 23.85 13.52 -9.37
CA HIS A 491 24.97 14.42 -9.03
C HIS A 491 24.53 15.78 -8.46
N ASP A 492 23.21 15.97 -8.25
CA ASP A 492 22.61 17.18 -7.69
C ASP A 492 21.39 16.84 -6.82
N LYS A 493 20.78 17.86 -6.21
CA LYS A 493 19.54 17.72 -5.42
C LYS A 493 18.29 17.98 -6.28
N SER A 494 18.24 17.44 -7.47
CA SER A 494 17.15 17.70 -8.44
C SER A 494 15.79 17.22 -7.94
N ILE A 495 15.73 16.16 -7.13
CA ILE A 495 14.48 15.66 -6.55
C ILE A 495 13.94 16.63 -5.50
N SER A 496 14.76 17.10 -4.56
CA SER A 496 14.35 18.11 -3.57
C SER A 496 14.03 19.44 -4.24
N ALA A 497 14.73 19.79 -5.32
CA ALA A 497 14.48 20.99 -6.11
C ALA A 497 13.07 21.03 -6.72
N GLN A 498 12.46 19.87 -7.03
CA GLN A 498 11.05 19.80 -7.43
C GLN A 498 10.12 20.32 -6.32
N GLY A 499 10.55 20.27 -5.06
CA GLY A 499 9.84 20.76 -3.89
C GLY A 499 9.91 22.27 -3.64
N ARG A 500 10.71 23.05 -4.40
CA ARG A 500 10.91 24.51 -4.17
C ARG A 500 9.60 25.31 -4.10
N LYS A 501 8.60 24.91 -4.89
CA LYS A 501 7.28 25.58 -4.92
C LYS A 501 6.36 25.20 -3.74
N ILE A 502 6.78 24.30 -2.83
CA ILE A 502 5.95 23.85 -1.71
C ILE A 502 5.72 24.99 -0.73
N TRP A 503 6.78 25.70 -0.33
CA TRP A 503 6.72 26.79 0.64
C TRP A 503 5.87 27.97 0.20
N PRO A 504 6.10 28.57 -0.99
CA PRO A 504 5.25 29.65 -1.48
C PRO A 504 3.79 29.23 -1.64
N LYS A 505 3.56 28.01 -2.10
CA LYS A 505 2.21 27.47 -2.25
C LYS A 505 1.50 27.30 -0.91
N PHE A 506 2.22 26.84 0.12
CA PHE A 506 1.71 26.71 1.47
C PHE A 506 1.24 28.07 2.01
N HIS A 507 2.09 29.10 1.95
CA HIS A 507 1.76 30.45 2.43
C HIS A 507 0.60 31.09 1.66
N ARG A 508 0.55 30.90 0.34
CA ARG A 508 -0.60 31.34 -0.44
C ARG A 508 -1.91 30.68 0.02
N LEU A 509 -1.90 29.39 0.27
CA LEU A 509 -3.10 28.69 0.77
C LEU A 509 -3.45 29.09 2.21
N LYS A 510 -2.45 29.39 3.05
CA LYS A 510 -2.65 29.92 4.39
C LYS A 510 -3.37 31.27 4.33
N LYS A 511 -2.85 32.23 3.53
CA LYS A 511 -3.47 33.54 3.31
C LYS A 511 -4.92 33.40 2.83
N GLN A 512 -5.17 32.61 1.79
CA GLN A 512 -6.52 32.34 1.28
C GLN A 512 -7.47 31.76 2.33
N ALA A 513 -6.96 30.91 3.22
CA ALA A 513 -7.78 30.31 4.28
C ALA A 513 -8.18 31.33 5.36
N TYR A 514 -7.28 32.26 5.72
CA TYR A 514 -7.61 33.37 6.64
C TYR A 514 -8.57 34.38 6.01
N GLU A 515 -8.35 34.79 4.77
CA GLU A 515 -9.30 35.64 4.03
C GLU A 515 -10.71 35.02 3.98
N ASP A 516 -10.81 33.70 3.82
CA ASP A 516 -12.08 32.96 3.83
C ASP A 516 -12.72 32.92 5.23
N ILE A 517 -11.92 32.86 6.30
CA ILE A 517 -12.41 32.95 7.70
C ILE A 517 -12.90 34.36 7.99
N ASP A 518 -12.14 35.39 7.64
CA ASP A 518 -12.45 36.81 7.93
C ASP A 518 -13.69 37.27 7.17
N LYS A 519 -13.87 36.84 5.91
CA LYS A 519 -15.13 37.13 5.17
C LYS A 519 -16.36 36.55 5.86
N HIS A 520 -16.24 35.40 6.48
CA HIS A 520 -17.36 34.76 7.19
C HIS A 520 -17.71 35.44 8.51
N LYS A 521 -16.75 36.16 9.13
CA LYS A 521 -16.99 36.93 10.35
C LYS A 521 -17.67 38.28 10.10
N LYS A 522 -17.50 38.84 8.90
CA LYS A 522 -18.03 40.13 8.50
C LYS A 522 -19.44 40.09 7.88
N GLY A 523 -19.88 38.91 7.46
CA GLY A 523 -21.24 38.63 7.00
C GLY A 523 -21.99 37.72 7.97
#